data_b5753c61ab3e1e6b25e982852da8c4cf
#
_entry.id   b5753c61ab3e1e6b25e982852da8c4cf
#
_cell.length_a   1.000
_cell.length_b   1.000
_cell.length_c   1.000
_cell.angle_alpha   90.00
_cell.angle_beta   90.00
_cell.angle_gamma   90.00
#
_symmetry.space_group_name_H-M   'P 1'
#
loop_
_entity.id
_entity.type
_entity.pdbx_description
1 polymer ?
#
loop_
_entity_poly.entity_id
_entity_poly.type
_entity_poly.pdbx_seq_one_letter_code
_entity_poly.pdbx_strand_id
1 'polypeptide(L)'
;MDWRPWMDAFLPPLLEALPGRVAFVGIQGSFGRGEAGPESDVDLVVVLDALGAAELAVCRGVLEKMPFADRACGFFCDRAALAAWPAFDALQLRLDTLPVYGSLEELLPPM
;
A
#
# COMPACT_ATOMS: atom_id res chain seq x y z
N MET A 1 13.51 -11.62 3.30
CA MET A 1 13.53 -10.14 3.18
C MET A 1 12.89 -9.51 4.42
N ASP A 2 13.54 -8.52 4.98
CA ASP A 2 12.95 -7.74 6.06
C ASP A 2 12.13 -6.61 5.45
N TRP A 3 10.83 -6.58 5.77
CA TRP A 3 9.91 -5.62 5.14
C TRP A 3 10.15 -4.18 5.59
N ARG A 4 10.60 -3.95 6.83
CA ARG A 4 10.74 -2.59 7.37
C ARG A 4 11.78 -1.77 6.60
N PRO A 5 13.04 -2.23 6.44
CA PRO A 5 14.00 -1.49 5.62
C PRO A 5 13.55 -1.36 4.17
N TRP A 6 12.85 -2.38 3.63
CA TRP A 6 12.34 -2.34 2.27
C TRP A 6 11.30 -1.21 2.12
N MET A 7 10.36 -1.12 3.07
CA MET A 7 9.33 -0.06 3.05
C MET A 7 9.94 1.32 3.28
N ASP A 8 10.93 1.42 4.15
CA ASP A 8 11.64 2.68 4.39
C ASP A 8 12.39 3.17 3.15
N ALA A 9 12.78 2.27 2.26
CA ALA A 9 13.41 2.60 0.99
C ALA A 9 12.39 2.89 -0.12
N PHE A 10 11.20 2.28 -0.05
CA PHE A 10 10.14 2.44 -1.05
C PHE A 10 9.39 3.77 -0.89
N LEU A 11 9.10 4.14 0.35
CA LEU A 11 8.21 5.27 0.65
C LEU A 11 8.73 6.63 0.16
N PRO A 12 10.00 7.04 0.43
CA PRO A 12 10.46 8.36 0.01
C PRO A 12 10.38 8.60 -1.50
N PRO A 13 10.85 7.69 -2.37
CA PRO A 13 10.72 7.93 -3.81
C PRO A 13 9.26 7.97 -4.27
N LEU A 14 8.36 7.22 -3.63
CA LEU A 14 6.95 7.29 -3.96
C LEU A 14 6.36 8.67 -3.61
N LEU A 15 6.66 9.17 -2.42
CA LEU A 15 6.19 10.48 -1.97
C LEU A 15 6.76 11.61 -2.83
N GLU A 16 8.00 11.49 -3.28
CA GLU A 16 8.63 12.47 -4.17
C GLU A 16 8.02 12.46 -5.57
N ALA A 17 7.67 11.28 -6.07
CA ALA A 17 7.10 11.14 -7.40
C ALA A 17 5.65 11.66 -7.47
N LEU A 18 4.92 11.59 -6.35
CA LEU A 18 3.52 12.00 -6.26
C LEU A 18 3.33 12.92 -5.03
N PRO A 19 3.96 14.12 -5.04
CA PRO A 19 3.95 15.00 -3.86
C PRO A 19 2.53 15.43 -3.48
N GLY A 20 2.18 15.22 -2.22
CA GLY A 20 0.87 15.59 -1.67
C GLY A 20 -0.29 14.74 -2.18
N ARG A 21 -0.03 13.67 -2.94
CA ARG A 21 -1.06 12.86 -3.59
C ARG A 21 -1.20 11.46 -3.03
N VAL A 22 -0.32 11.07 -2.12
CA VAL A 22 -0.37 9.75 -1.47
C VAL A 22 -1.14 9.88 -0.16
N ALA A 23 -2.26 9.18 -0.05
CA ALA A 23 -3.11 9.23 1.14
C ALA A 23 -2.72 8.20 2.19
N PHE A 24 -2.29 7.02 1.76
CA PHE A 24 -1.98 5.93 2.67
C PHE A 24 -1.04 4.93 2.00
N VAL A 25 -0.11 4.39 2.77
CA VAL A 25 0.71 3.24 2.37
C VAL A 25 0.76 2.28 3.55
N GLY A 26 0.51 1.01 3.27
CA GLY A 26 0.58 -0.04 4.27
C GLY A 26 1.05 -1.34 3.67
N ILE A 27 1.19 -2.33 4.54
CA ILE A 27 1.58 -3.67 4.16
C ILE A 27 0.61 -4.65 4.80
N GLN A 28 0.17 -5.67 4.05
CA GLN A 28 -0.82 -6.60 4.55
C GLN A 28 -0.38 -8.05 4.38
N GLY A 29 -1.25 -8.97 4.78
CA GLY A 29 -0.99 -10.38 4.69
C GLY A 29 -0.01 -10.85 5.76
N SER A 30 0.80 -11.81 5.42
CA SER A 30 1.74 -12.43 6.35
C SER A 30 2.77 -11.44 6.92
N PHE A 31 3.19 -10.45 6.13
CA PHE A 31 4.10 -9.41 6.61
C PHE A 31 3.42 -8.52 7.66
N GLY A 32 2.16 -8.13 7.41
CA GLY A 32 1.41 -7.30 8.35
C GLY A 32 1.16 -8.00 9.68
N ARG A 33 1.03 -9.33 9.66
CA ARG A 33 0.83 -10.13 10.87
C ARG A 33 2.10 -10.62 11.51
N GLY A 34 3.27 -10.35 10.92
CA GLY A 34 4.55 -10.82 11.42
C GLY A 34 4.80 -12.31 11.18
N GLU A 35 4.04 -12.93 10.29
CA GLU A 35 4.12 -14.37 9.99
C GLU A 35 4.96 -14.67 8.75
N ALA A 36 5.49 -13.65 8.10
CA ALA A 36 6.20 -13.82 6.84
C ALA A 36 7.54 -14.55 7.02
N GLY A 37 7.77 -15.52 6.15
CA GLY A 37 9.07 -16.15 6.00
C GLY A 37 9.91 -15.47 4.92
N PRO A 38 11.15 -15.93 4.70
CA PRO A 38 12.03 -15.30 3.70
C PRO A 38 11.54 -15.44 2.26
N GLU A 39 10.63 -16.37 2.00
CA GLU A 39 10.07 -16.59 0.67
C GLU A 39 8.74 -15.87 0.43
N SER A 40 8.21 -15.16 1.44
CA SER A 40 6.92 -14.48 1.32
C SER A 40 7.00 -13.26 0.43
N ASP A 41 5.92 -13.03 -0.34
CA ASP A 41 5.76 -11.82 -1.14
C ASP A 41 5.37 -10.64 -0.24
N VAL A 42 5.72 -9.44 -0.68
CA VAL A 42 5.31 -8.20 -0.02
C VAL A 42 3.97 -7.77 -0.62
N ASP A 43 2.95 -7.68 0.21
CA ASP A 43 1.61 -7.23 -0.21
C ASP A 43 1.41 -5.78 0.18
N LEU A 44 1.49 -4.88 -0.78
CA LEU A 44 1.38 -3.45 -0.56
C LEU A 44 -0.06 -2.97 -0.68
N VAL A 45 -0.41 -1.98 0.13
CA VAL A 45 -1.64 -1.21 -0.03
C VAL A 45 -1.23 0.24 -0.24
N VAL A 46 -1.55 0.81 -1.39
CA VAL A 46 -1.25 2.21 -1.71
C VAL A 46 -2.54 2.90 -2.10
N VAL A 47 -2.89 3.96 -1.38
CA VAL A 47 -4.09 4.75 -1.65
C VAL A 47 -3.67 6.16 -2.04
N LEU A 48 -4.11 6.60 -3.20
CA LEU A 48 -3.84 7.94 -3.72
C LEU A 48 -5.09 8.82 -3.62
N ASP A 49 -4.91 10.12 -3.74
CA ASP A 49 -6.06 11.05 -3.79
C ASP A 49 -6.93 10.74 -5.02
N ALA A 50 -6.29 10.49 -6.15
CA ALA A 50 -6.96 10.06 -7.38
C ALA A 50 -6.02 9.13 -8.14
N LEU A 51 -6.56 8.05 -8.68
CA LEU A 51 -5.78 7.04 -9.41
C LEU A 51 -6.26 6.94 -10.85
N GLY A 52 -5.40 7.39 -11.77
CA GLY A 52 -5.57 7.17 -13.19
C GLY A 52 -4.40 6.36 -13.74
N ALA A 53 -4.38 6.18 -15.06
CA ALA A 53 -3.32 5.40 -15.72
C ALA A 53 -1.94 6.03 -15.49
N ALA A 54 -1.84 7.36 -15.49
CA ALA A 54 -0.57 8.06 -15.28
C ALA A 54 -0.03 7.82 -13.88
N GLU A 55 -0.88 7.92 -12.86
CA GLU A 55 -0.49 7.70 -11.46
C GLU A 55 -0.08 6.25 -11.22
N LEU A 56 -0.81 5.31 -11.81
CA LEU A 56 -0.46 3.89 -11.71
C LEU A 56 0.89 3.60 -12.33
N ALA A 57 1.18 4.21 -13.47
CA ALA A 57 2.48 4.05 -14.14
C ALA A 57 3.63 4.58 -13.28
N VAL A 58 3.41 5.72 -12.59
CA VAL A 58 4.40 6.27 -11.66
C VAL A 58 4.65 5.32 -10.50
N CYS A 59 3.60 4.78 -9.89
CA CYS A 59 3.72 3.82 -8.79
C CYS A 59 4.49 2.58 -9.20
N ARG A 60 4.19 2.05 -10.37
CA ARG A 60 4.89 0.88 -10.92
C ARG A 60 6.36 1.18 -11.20
N GLY A 61 6.65 2.37 -11.72
CA GLY A 61 8.02 2.80 -11.99
C GLY A 61 8.87 2.87 -10.73
N VAL A 62 8.29 3.37 -9.63
CA VAL A 62 8.97 3.40 -8.32
C VAL A 62 9.21 1.98 -7.83
N LEU A 63 8.18 1.12 -7.91
CA LEU A 63 8.26 -0.25 -7.43
C LEU A 63 9.31 -1.07 -8.19
N GLU A 64 9.39 -0.91 -9.50
CA GLU A 64 10.31 -1.67 -10.34
C GLU A 64 11.78 -1.39 -10.03
N LYS A 65 12.08 -0.24 -9.42
CA LYS A 65 13.43 0.11 -9.01
C LYS A 65 13.84 -0.47 -7.67
N MET A 66 12.90 -1.10 -6.97
CA MET A 66 13.16 -1.66 -5.66
C MET A 66 13.81 -3.04 -5.77
N PRO A 67 14.67 -3.42 -4.80
CA PRO A 67 15.11 -4.82 -4.71
C PRO A 67 13.89 -5.71 -4.45
N PHE A 68 13.93 -6.92 -4.98
CA PHE A 68 12.84 -7.89 -4.85
C PHE A 68 11.51 -7.40 -5.44
N ALA A 69 11.56 -6.55 -6.46
CA ALA A 69 10.35 -6.02 -7.10
C ALA A 69 9.44 -7.13 -7.63
N ASP A 70 10.01 -8.23 -8.08
CA ASP A 70 9.27 -9.40 -8.57
C ASP A 70 8.47 -10.11 -7.47
N ARG A 71 8.77 -9.84 -6.19
CA ARG A 71 8.07 -10.38 -5.03
C ARG A 71 7.09 -9.40 -4.41
N ALA A 72 6.98 -8.21 -4.96
CA ALA A 72 6.08 -7.20 -4.44
C ALA A 72 4.78 -7.20 -5.24
N CYS A 73 3.68 -7.43 -4.55
CA CYS A 73 2.33 -7.31 -5.10
C CYS A 73 1.75 -6.01 -4.63
N GLY A 74 1.14 -5.25 -5.54
CA GLY A 74 0.58 -3.96 -5.18
C GLY A 74 -0.93 -3.95 -5.33
N PHE A 75 -1.61 -3.49 -4.30
CA PHE A 75 -3.00 -3.09 -4.37
C PHE A 75 -3.01 -1.56 -4.40
N PHE A 76 -3.49 -1.00 -5.50
CA PHE A 76 -3.50 0.44 -5.71
C PHE A 76 -4.94 0.91 -5.90
N CYS A 77 -5.36 1.90 -5.14
CA CYS A 77 -6.69 2.49 -5.29
C CYS A 77 -6.65 3.98 -4.92
N ASP A 78 -7.80 4.64 -4.97
CA ASP A 78 -7.91 6.02 -4.55
C ASP A 78 -8.95 6.19 -3.43
N ARG A 79 -9.06 7.42 -2.91
CA ARG A 79 -9.96 7.72 -1.81
C ARG A 79 -11.41 7.38 -2.13
N ALA A 80 -11.86 7.70 -3.34
CA ALA A 80 -13.24 7.48 -3.73
C ALA A 80 -13.58 5.99 -3.78
N ALA A 81 -12.68 5.18 -4.33
CA ALA A 81 -12.88 3.74 -4.41
C ALA A 81 -12.93 3.12 -3.02
N LEU A 82 -12.02 3.52 -2.15
CA LEU A 82 -11.95 2.95 -0.81
C LEU A 82 -13.15 3.33 0.05
N ALA A 83 -13.64 4.56 -0.08
CA ALA A 83 -14.82 5.04 0.63
C ALA A 83 -16.10 4.27 0.25
N ALA A 84 -16.12 3.68 -0.93
CA ALA A 84 -17.25 2.92 -1.45
C ALA A 84 -17.12 1.40 -1.23
N TRP A 85 -16.10 0.94 -0.51
CA TRP A 85 -15.88 -0.49 -0.30
C TRP A 85 -17.00 -1.13 0.53
N PRO A 86 -17.33 -2.39 0.21
CA PRO A 86 -18.27 -3.15 1.05
C PRO A 86 -17.77 -3.27 2.48
N ALA A 87 -18.68 -3.24 3.43
CA ALA A 87 -18.34 -3.23 4.86
C ALA A 87 -17.46 -4.43 5.26
N PHE A 88 -17.75 -5.61 4.72
CA PHE A 88 -16.96 -6.81 5.03
C PHE A 88 -15.51 -6.67 4.54
N ASP A 89 -15.33 -6.20 3.32
CA ASP A 89 -13.99 -6.02 2.75
C ASP A 89 -13.21 -4.92 3.48
N ALA A 90 -13.91 -3.87 3.89
CA ALA A 90 -13.31 -2.79 4.68
C ALA A 90 -12.82 -3.30 6.04
N LEU A 91 -13.59 -4.17 6.68
CA LEU A 91 -13.19 -4.79 7.94
C LEU A 91 -11.95 -5.66 7.76
N GLN A 92 -11.91 -6.48 6.72
CA GLN A 92 -10.75 -7.33 6.40
C GLN A 92 -9.51 -6.48 6.21
N LEU A 93 -9.62 -5.39 5.48
CA LEU A 93 -8.49 -4.49 5.24
C LEU A 93 -7.97 -3.89 6.54
N ARG A 94 -8.87 -3.47 7.44
CA ARG A 94 -8.48 -2.94 8.75
C ARG A 94 -7.70 -3.95 9.58
N LEU A 95 -8.15 -5.20 9.58
CA LEU A 95 -7.55 -6.25 10.40
C LEU A 95 -6.21 -6.74 9.86
N ASP A 96 -6.06 -6.75 8.54
CA ASP A 96 -4.91 -7.37 7.89
C ASP A 96 -3.82 -6.39 7.46
N THR A 97 -4.01 -5.09 7.66
CA THR A 97 -3.07 -4.07 7.17
C THR A 97 -2.31 -3.42 8.31
N LEU A 98 -0.98 -3.42 8.19
CA LEU A 98 -0.09 -2.66 9.07
C LEU A 98 0.17 -1.31 8.41
N PRO A 99 -0.23 -0.19 9.02
CA PRO A 99 -0.02 1.13 8.42
C PRO A 99 1.45 1.54 8.47
N VAL A 100 1.92 2.12 7.36
CA VAL A 100 3.28 2.66 7.24
C VAL A 100 3.22 4.19 7.10
N TYR A 101 2.23 4.70 6.36
CA TYR A 101 2.04 6.13 6.12
C TYR A 101 0.56 6.43 6.04
N GLY A 102 0.11 7.43 6.77
CA GLY A 102 -1.28 7.85 6.78
C GLY A 102 -2.17 7.00 7.68
N SER A 103 -3.49 7.24 7.61
CA SER A 103 -4.49 6.55 8.42
C SER A 103 -5.55 5.91 7.54
N LEU A 104 -5.68 4.59 7.64
CA LEU A 104 -6.68 3.83 6.90
C LEU A 104 -8.10 4.13 7.42
N GLU A 105 -8.24 4.40 8.72
CA GLU A 105 -9.54 4.69 9.32
C GLU A 105 -10.20 5.94 8.75
N GLU A 106 -9.41 6.92 8.32
CA GLU A 106 -9.94 8.14 7.72
C GLU A 106 -10.44 7.91 6.30
N LEU A 107 -10.06 6.83 5.66
CA LEU A 107 -10.34 6.55 4.25
C LEU A 107 -11.46 5.55 4.06
N LEU A 108 -11.63 4.63 5.01
CA LEU A 108 -12.63 3.57 4.91
C LEU A 108 -14.00 4.07 5.36
N PRO A 109 -15.10 3.42 4.87
CA PRO A 109 -16.42 3.77 5.36
C PRO A 109 -16.55 3.50 6.85
N PRO A 110 -17.36 4.28 7.57
CA PRO A 110 -17.55 4.05 9.01
C PRO A 110 -18.21 2.70 9.27
N MET A 111 -17.81 2.09 10.39
CA MET A 111 -18.40 0.82 10.83
C MET A 111 -19.67 1.03 11.62
#